data_c2e2a955463ba5479d7e78b028a01532
#
_entry.id   c2e2a955463ba5479d7e78b028a01532
#
_cell.length_a   1.000
_cell.length_b   1.000
_cell.length_c   1.000
_cell.angle_alpha   90.00
_cell.angle_beta   90.00
_cell.angle_gamma   90.00
#
_symmetry.space_group_name_H-M   'P 1'
#
loop_
_entity.id
_entity.type
_entity.pdbx_description
1 polymer ?
#
loop_
_entity_poly.entity_id
_entity_poly.type
_entity_poly.pdbx_seq_one_letter_code
_entity_poly.pdbx_strand_id
1 'polypeptide(L)' 'MKATAGNWLVVESNHLSAPPRRGMILEVHGADGGPPYLVRWDDTGAETLFFPGPDSHVLSTEQLHHH' A
#
# COMPACT_ATOMS: atom_id res chain seq x y z
N MET A 1 -6.40 4.38 9.24
CA MET A 1 -5.88 4.52 7.86
C MET A 1 -7.04 4.48 6.88
N LYS A 2 -7.02 5.34 5.91
CA LYS A 2 -8.04 5.36 4.87
C LYS A 2 -7.39 5.27 3.51
N ALA A 3 -8.02 4.52 2.61
CA ALA A 3 -7.52 4.36 1.24
C ALA A 3 -8.68 4.14 0.28
N THR A 4 -8.40 4.34 -1.00
CA THR A 4 -9.32 4.01 -2.07
C THR A 4 -8.58 3.20 -3.12
N ALA A 5 -9.33 2.44 -3.92
CA ALA A 5 -8.75 1.71 -5.03
C ALA A 5 -7.99 2.69 -5.94
N GLY A 6 -6.79 2.30 -6.36
CA GLY A 6 -5.91 3.16 -7.15
C GLY A 6 -4.87 3.90 -6.34
N ASN A 7 -5.02 3.96 -5.02
CA ASN A 7 -3.96 4.50 -4.16
C ASN A 7 -2.80 3.51 -4.07
N TRP A 8 -1.67 4.00 -3.60
CA TRP A 8 -0.49 3.19 -3.38
C TRP A 8 -0.26 2.97 -1.90
N LEU A 9 0.10 1.73 -1.56
CA LEU A 9 0.49 1.38 -0.21
C LEU A 9 2.00 1.24 -0.17
N VAL A 10 2.63 1.93 0.78
CA VAL A 10 4.07 1.85 0.99
C VAL A 10 4.33 1.25 2.35
N VAL A 11 5.10 0.17 2.38
CA VAL A 11 5.50 -0.49 3.62
C VAL A 11 6.98 -0.24 3.82
N GLU A 12 7.30 0.52 4.86
CA GLU A 12 8.69 0.85 5.16
C GLU A 12 9.41 -0.37 5.71
N SER A 13 10.69 -0.47 5.41
CA SER A 13 11.52 -1.57 5.88
C SER A 13 12.29 -1.14 7.11
N ASN A 14 12.41 -2.04 8.09
CA ASN A 14 13.26 -1.83 9.26
C ASN A 14 14.71 -2.19 9.00
N HIS A 15 15.01 -2.73 7.84
CA HIS A 15 16.37 -3.14 7.48
C HIS A 15 17.02 -2.08 6.61
N LEU A 16 18.22 -1.70 6.98
CA LEU A 16 18.95 -0.66 6.25
C LEU A 16 19.23 -1.05 4.80
N SER A 17 19.35 -2.33 4.53
CA SER A 17 19.69 -2.82 3.19
C SER A 17 18.47 -3.16 2.35
N ALA A 18 17.26 -3.10 2.91
CA ALA A 18 16.05 -3.48 2.18
C ALA A 18 15.24 -2.22 1.82
N PRO A 19 14.85 -2.08 0.55
CA PRO A 19 14.02 -0.95 0.15
C PRO A 19 12.59 -1.11 0.64
N PRO A 20 11.83 -0.02 0.75
CA PRO A 20 10.41 -0.12 1.05
C PRO A 20 9.69 -0.89 -0.03
N ARG A 21 8.64 -1.63 0.34
CA ARG A 21 7.77 -2.29 -0.63
C ARG A 21 6.63 -1.36 -1.00
N ARG A 22 6.25 -1.40 -2.26
CA ARG A 22 5.09 -0.64 -2.73
C ARG A 22 4.13 -1.56 -3.43
N GLY A 23 2.84 -1.28 -3.29
CA GLY A 23 1.82 -2.01 -4.01
C GLY A 23 0.64 -1.11 -4.30
N MET A 24 -0.05 -1.40 -5.40
CA MET A 24 -1.27 -0.68 -5.74
C MET A 24 -2.45 -1.31 -5.02
N ILE A 25 -3.25 -0.47 -4.38
CA ILE A 25 -4.48 -0.93 -3.74
C ILE A 25 -5.53 -1.15 -4.82
N LEU A 26 -5.94 -2.40 -4.98
CA LEU A 26 -6.93 -2.79 -5.97
C LEU A 26 -8.35 -2.73 -5.42
N GLU A 27 -8.50 -3.10 -4.15
CA GLU A 27 -9.81 -3.13 -3.48
C GLU A 27 -9.64 -2.75 -2.02
N VAL A 28 -10.65 -2.12 -1.47
CA VAL A 28 -10.72 -1.77 -0.05
C VAL A 28 -11.83 -2.60 0.57
N HIS A 29 -11.49 -3.44 1.51
CA HIS A 29 -12.44 -4.39 2.11
C HIS A 29 -12.99 -3.94 3.45
N GLY A 30 -12.36 -2.97 4.09
CA GLY A 30 -12.84 -2.44 5.37
C GLY A 30 -13.82 -1.30 5.18
N ALA A 31 -14.54 -0.97 6.25
CA ALA A 31 -15.46 0.15 6.25
C ALA A 31 -14.70 1.48 6.20
N ASP A 32 -15.27 2.45 5.50
CA ASP A 32 -14.74 3.82 5.45
C ASP A 32 -13.29 3.92 4.96
N GLY A 33 -12.93 3.05 4.03
CA GLY A 33 -11.58 3.06 3.47
C GLY A 33 -10.55 2.36 4.34
N GLY A 34 -11.01 1.58 5.31
CA GLY A 34 -10.14 0.86 6.23
C GLY A 34 -9.64 -0.48 5.69
N PRO A 35 -8.64 -1.05 6.36
CA PRO A 35 -8.11 -2.36 5.97
C PRO A 35 -9.12 -3.48 6.24
N PRO A 36 -8.92 -4.66 5.65
CA PRO A 36 -7.79 -5.03 4.81
C PRO A 36 -7.91 -4.51 3.38
N TYR A 37 -6.77 -4.46 2.71
CA TYR A 37 -6.71 -4.04 1.30
C TYR A 37 -6.23 -5.18 0.43
N LEU A 38 -6.81 -5.31 -0.75
CA LEU A 38 -6.25 -6.19 -1.77
C LEU A 38 -5.18 -5.38 -2.50
N VAL A 39 -3.95 -5.83 -2.41
CA VAL A 39 -2.78 -5.10 -2.90
C VAL A 39 -2.06 -5.93 -3.96
N ARG A 40 -1.74 -5.29 -5.08
CA ARG A 40 -0.82 -5.88 -6.06
C ARG A 40 0.56 -5.30 -5.81
N TRP A 41 1.48 -6.17 -5.37
CA TRP A 41 2.83 -5.74 -5.02
C TRP A 41 3.66 -5.47 -6.27
N ASP A 42 4.36 -4.34 -6.25
CA ASP A 42 5.12 -3.87 -7.40
C ASP A 42 6.34 -4.75 -7.70
N ASP A 43 6.93 -5.32 -6.67
CA ASP A 43 8.15 -6.14 -6.80
C ASP A 43 7.87 -7.52 -7.38
N THR A 44 6.74 -8.12 -7.09
CA THR A 44 6.43 -9.49 -7.52
C THR A 44 5.23 -9.59 -8.44
N GLY A 45 4.36 -8.59 -8.45
CA GLY A 45 3.09 -8.66 -9.16
C GLY A 45 2.04 -9.50 -8.47
N ALA A 46 2.34 -10.04 -7.29
CA ALA A 46 1.39 -10.85 -6.54
C ALA A 46 0.28 -9.98 -5.95
N GLU A 47 -0.92 -10.54 -5.88
CA GLU A 47 -2.07 -9.87 -5.29
C GLU A 47 -2.42 -10.56 -3.99
N THR A 48 -2.36 -9.83 -2.89
CA THR A 48 -2.62 -10.39 -1.56
C THR A 48 -3.48 -9.45 -0.75
N LEU A 49 -4.25 -10.03 0.18
CA LEU A 49 -4.95 -9.25 1.19
C LEU A 49 -3.96 -8.87 2.28
N PHE A 50 -3.91 -7.59 2.61
CA PHE A 50 -2.90 -7.06 3.49
C PHE A 50 -3.52 -6.20 4.60
N PHE A 51 -3.07 -6.42 5.83
CA PHE A 51 -3.43 -5.60 6.98
C PHE A 51 -2.23 -4.72 7.31
N PRO A 52 -2.28 -3.44 6.93
CA PRO A 52 -1.11 -2.57 7.14
C PRO A 52 -0.85 -2.31 8.62
N GLY A 53 0.41 -2.33 8.97
CA GLY A 53 0.87 -2.01 10.32
C GLY A 53 1.32 -0.56 10.42
N PRO A 54 1.93 -0.19 11.56
CA PRO A 54 2.36 1.19 11.78
C PRO A 54 3.45 1.68 10.84
N ASP A 55 4.15 0.75 10.17
CA ASP A 55 5.20 1.11 9.22
C ASP A 55 4.66 1.33 7.81
N SER A 56 3.35 1.33 7.64
CA SER A 56 2.72 1.46 6.34
C SER A 56 2.03 2.81 6.22
N HIS A 57 2.02 3.34 4.99
CA HIS A 57 1.23 4.54 4.71
C HIS A 57 0.71 4.49 3.28
N VAL A 58 -0.31 5.30 3.04
CA VAL A 58 -1.00 5.34 1.76
C VAL A 58 -0.66 6.65 1.06
N LEU A 59 -0.33 6.53 -0.22
CA LEU A 59 -0.09 7.67 -1.09
C LEU A 59 -1.11 7.64 -2.22
N SER A 60 -1.60 8.81 -2.61
CA SER A 60 -2.42 8.90 -3.80
C SER A 60 -1.51 8.77 -5.02
N THR A 61 -2.11 8.47 -6.18
CA THR A 61 -1.35 8.44 -7.43
C THR A 61 -0.67 9.77 -7.68
N GLU A 62 -1.36 10.86 -7.36
CA GLU A 62 -0.81 12.20 -7.52
C GLU A 62 0.41 12.42 -6.63
N GLN A 63 0.35 11.99 -5.38
CA GLN A 63 1.49 12.09 -4.46
C GLN A 63 2.67 11.25 -4.93
N LEU A 64 2.38 10.07 -5.47
CA LEU A 64 3.44 9.17 -5.92
C LEU A 64 4.22 9.76 -7.09
N HIS A 65 3.55 10.51 -7.97
CA HIS A 65 4.17 11.11 -9.15
C HIS A 65 4.61 12.56 -8.94
N HIS A 66 4.51 13.04 -7.73
CA HIS A 66 4.91 14.41 -7.41
C HIS A 66 6.44 14.52 -7.36
N HIS A 67 6.96 15.56 -7.91
CA HIS A 67 8.39 15.83 -7.91
C HIS A 67 8.72 17.05 -7.09
#